data_ca59d86f611c1e58f85e9f890d3efe5b
#
_entry.id   ca59d86f611c1e58f85e9f890d3efe5b
#
_cell.length_a   1.000
_cell.length_b   1.000
_cell.length_c   1.000
_cell.angle_alpha   90.00
_cell.angle_beta   90.00
_cell.angle_gamma   90.00
#
_symmetry.space_group_name_H-M   'P 1'
#
loop_
_entity.id
_entity.type
_entity.pdbx_description
1 polymer ?
#
loop_
_entity_poly.entity_id
_entity_poly.type
_entity_poly.pdbx_seq_one_letter_code
_entity_poly.pdbx_strand_id
1 'polypeptide(L)'
;MTTEEKIRAQLAENPIILYMKGVPEAPECGFSAQAVAAIKETGFEFAYVNIMAAPFIREKLPQISDWPTYPQLFVNAELVGGSDIVVEMARNGELKALFATTQG
;
A
#
# COMPACT_ATOMS: atom_id res chain seq x y z
N MET A 1 13.87 0.67 -18.25
CA MET A 1 13.64 0.48 -16.81
C MET A 1 12.99 -0.88 -16.57
N THR A 2 13.56 -1.68 -15.67
CA THR A 2 12.98 -2.96 -15.32
C THR A 2 11.77 -2.76 -14.41
N THR A 3 10.94 -3.79 -14.26
CA THR A 3 9.81 -3.74 -13.34
C THR A 3 10.28 -3.51 -11.91
N GLU A 4 11.35 -4.17 -11.49
CA GLU A 4 11.90 -3.95 -10.15
C GLU A 4 12.37 -2.52 -9.94
N GLU A 5 13.06 -1.94 -10.92
CA GLU A 5 13.49 -0.54 -10.85
C GLU A 5 12.29 0.40 -10.75
N LYS A 6 11.24 0.11 -11.50
CA LYS A 6 10.01 0.90 -11.45
C LYS A 6 9.36 0.85 -10.07
N ILE A 7 9.27 -0.35 -9.48
CA ILE A 7 8.72 -0.51 -8.13
C ILE A 7 9.57 0.26 -7.11
N ARG A 8 10.89 0.13 -7.18
CA ARG A 8 11.76 0.82 -6.24
C ARG A 8 11.67 2.34 -6.38
N ALA A 9 11.47 2.86 -7.60
CA ALA A 9 11.24 4.28 -7.81
C ALA A 9 9.91 4.72 -7.18
N GLN A 10 8.85 3.91 -7.34
CA GLN A 10 7.56 4.21 -6.72
C GLN A 10 7.67 4.28 -5.20
N LEU A 11 8.40 3.34 -4.61
CA LEU A 11 8.61 3.31 -3.16
C LEU A 11 9.44 4.49 -2.66
N ALA A 12 10.45 4.89 -3.44
CA ALA A 12 11.32 6.01 -3.06
C ALA A 12 10.59 7.36 -3.16
N GLU A 13 9.70 7.50 -4.14
CA GLU A 13 9.01 8.76 -4.42
C GLU A 13 7.76 8.97 -3.57
N ASN A 14 7.22 7.91 -2.98
CA ASN A 14 5.93 7.97 -2.28
C ASN A 14 6.08 7.40 -0.87
N PRO A 15 6.12 8.26 0.14
CA PRO A 15 6.31 7.78 1.52
C PRO A 15 5.17 6.93 2.05
N ILE A 16 3.96 7.08 1.50
CA ILE A 16 2.82 6.22 1.83
C ILE A 16 2.23 5.75 0.50
N ILE A 17 2.32 4.45 0.23
CA ILE A 17 1.83 3.90 -1.03
C ILE A 17 1.18 2.53 -0.81
N LEU A 18 0.01 2.36 -1.42
CA LEU A 18 -0.77 1.13 -1.34
C LEU A 18 -0.84 0.47 -2.71
N TYR A 19 -0.38 -0.78 -2.80
CA TYR A 19 -0.57 -1.61 -3.99
C TYR A 19 -1.85 -2.40 -3.77
N MET A 20 -2.84 -2.17 -4.62
CA MET A 20 -4.19 -2.68 -4.40
C MET A 20 -4.85 -3.17 -5.69
N LYS A 21 -5.93 -3.90 -5.54
CA LYS A 21 -6.77 -4.30 -6.68
C LYS A 21 -7.84 -3.23 -6.87
N GLY A 22 -7.78 -2.55 -8.01
CA GLY A 22 -8.65 -1.42 -8.33
C GLY A 22 -8.04 -0.09 -7.90
N VAL A 23 -8.90 0.89 -7.72
CA VAL A 23 -8.51 2.24 -7.30
C VAL A 23 -9.23 2.58 -6.00
N PRO A 24 -8.74 3.57 -5.22
CA PRO A 24 -9.37 3.88 -3.93
C PRO A 24 -10.86 4.22 -4.00
N GLU A 25 -11.31 4.82 -5.10
CA GLU A 25 -12.71 5.19 -5.31
C GLU A 25 -13.57 4.00 -5.74
N ALA A 26 -12.95 2.93 -6.23
CA ALA A 26 -13.64 1.74 -6.73
C ALA A 26 -12.77 0.49 -6.57
N PRO A 27 -12.56 0.04 -5.32
CA PRO A 27 -11.76 -1.17 -5.08
C PRO A 27 -12.42 -2.40 -5.72
N GLU A 28 -11.59 -3.28 -6.27
CA GLU A 28 -12.07 -4.49 -6.95
C GLU A 28 -11.94 -5.75 -6.07
N CYS A 29 -11.66 -5.58 -4.79
CA CYS A 29 -11.47 -6.67 -3.84
C CYS A 29 -11.84 -6.17 -2.45
N GLY A 30 -12.55 -7.00 -1.68
CA GLY A 30 -12.97 -6.63 -0.33
C GLY A 30 -11.81 -6.30 0.60
N PHE A 31 -10.69 -7.00 0.47
CA PHE A 31 -9.50 -6.72 1.29
C PHE A 31 -8.87 -5.37 0.92
N SER A 32 -8.83 -5.05 -0.38
CA SER A 32 -8.36 -3.73 -0.81
C SER A 32 -9.29 -2.62 -0.32
N ALA A 33 -10.60 -2.86 -0.35
CA ALA A 33 -11.58 -1.90 0.16
C ALA A 33 -11.39 -1.63 1.66
N GLN A 34 -11.15 -2.67 2.44
CA GLN A 34 -10.91 -2.53 3.88
C GLN A 34 -9.63 -1.72 4.15
N ALA A 35 -8.57 -1.99 3.42
CA ALA A 35 -7.31 -1.26 3.59
C ALA A 35 -7.49 0.23 3.25
N VAL A 36 -8.16 0.52 2.13
CA VAL A 36 -8.42 1.91 1.71
C VAL A 36 -9.23 2.65 2.78
N ALA A 37 -10.29 2.03 3.28
CA ALA A 37 -11.13 2.66 4.30
C ALA A 37 -10.32 2.99 5.56
N ALA A 38 -9.49 2.04 6.01
CA ALA A 38 -8.66 2.24 7.19
C ALA A 38 -7.64 3.38 6.98
N ILE A 39 -7.01 3.43 5.80
CA ILE A 39 -6.05 4.48 5.50
C ILE A 39 -6.73 5.84 5.43
N LYS A 40 -7.90 5.92 4.79
CA LYS A 40 -8.65 7.18 4.68
C LYS A 40 -9.04 7.75 6.05
N GLU A 41 -9.34 6.88 7.01
CA GLU A 41 -9.69 7.32 8.35
C GLU A 41 -8.56 8.06 9.05
N THR A 42 -7.30 7.83 8.65
CA THR A 42 -6.16 8.56 9.24
C THR A 42 -6.12 10.02 8.82
N GLY A 43 -6.79 10.38 7.73
CA GLY A 43 -6.76 11.73 7.18
C GLY A 43 -5.52 12.05 6.36
N PHE A 44 -4.57 11.13 6.25
CA PHE A 44 -3.35 11.35 5.47
C PHE A 44 -3.58 11.00 3.99
N GLU A 45 -2.94 11.75 3.12
CA GLU A 45 -2.92 11.43 1.69
C GLU A 45 -1.98 10.26 1.45
N PHE A 46 -2.29 9.46 0.45
CA PHE A 46 -1.47 8.32 0.08
C PHE A 46 -1.50 8.09 -1.42
N ALA A 47 -0.41 7.54 -1.94
CA ALA A 47 -0.34 7.10 -3.33
C ALA A 47 -0.87 5.68 -3.45
N TYR A 48 -1.24 5.27 -4.66
CA TYR A 48 -1.64 3.89 -4.90
C TYR A 48 -1.17 3.40 -6.26
N VAL A 49 -1.11 2.09 -6.40
CA VAL A 49 -0.92 1.43 -7.68
C VAL A 49 -2.03 0.39 -7.83
N ASN A 50 -2.79 0.51 -8.92
CA ASN A 50 -3.80 -0.50 -9.26
C ASN A 50 -3.09 -1.66 -9.96
N ILE A 51 -2.89 -2.75 -9.26
CA ILE A 51 -2.16 -3.90 -9.80
C ILE A 51 -2.96 -4.65 -10.87
N MET A 52 -4.27 -4.40 -10.97
CA MET A 52 -5.08 -4.98 -12.05
C MET A 52 -4.73 -4.35 -13.39
N ALA A 53 -4.25 -3.11 -13.38
CA ALA A 53 -3.80 -2.39 -14.57
C ALA A 53 -2.27 -2.46 -14.74
N ALA A 54 -1.57 -3.16 -13.86
CA ALA A 54 -0.10 -3.25 -13.87
C ALA A 54 0.34 -4.70 -13.64
N PRO A 55 0.10 -5.60 -14.62
CA PRO A 55 0.33 -7.04 -14.42
C PRO A 55 1.78 -7.40 -14.13
N PHE A 56 2.75 -6.66 -14.65
CA PHE A 56 4.16 -6.94 -14.36
C PHE A 56 4.51 -6.60 -12.91
N ILE A 57 3.94 -5.52 -12.39
CA ILE A 57 4.11 -5.16 -10.97
C ILE A 57 3.42 -6.19 -10.09
N ARG A 58 2.20 -6.59 -10.45
CA ARG A 58 1.44 -7.59 -9.70
C ARG A 58 2.24 -8.88 -9.52
N GLU A 59 2.94 -9.30 -10.57
CA GLU A 59 3.74 -10.52 -10.53
C GLU A 59 5.04 -10.33 -9.76
N LYS A 60 5.70 -9.19 -9.94
CA LYS A 60 7.04 -8.96 -9.40
C LYS A 60 7.06 -8.56 -7.92
N LEU A 61 6.10 -7.75 -7.49
CA LEU A 61 6.13 -7.17 -6.13
C LEU A 61 6.19 -8.23 -5.03
N PRO A 62 5.42 -9.34 -5.09
CA PRO A 62 5.51 -10.36 -4.04
C PRO A 62 6.90 -10.95 -3.87
N GLN A 63 7.67 -11.00 -4.94
CA GLN A 63 9.05 -11.51 -4.89
C GLN A 63 9.99 -10.53 -4.18
N ILE A 64 9.72 -9.24 -4.31
CA ILE A 64 10.53 -8.19 -3.69
C ILE A 64 10.15 -8.05 -2.21
N SER A 65 8.86 -8.06 -1.90
CA SER A 65 8.36 -7.82 -0.55
C SER A 65 8.33 -9.08 0.31
N ASP A 66 8.46 -10.25 -0.30
CA ASP A 66 8.25 -11.54 0.37
C ASP A 66 6.86 -11.61 1.02
N TRP A 67 5.87 -11.05 0.33
CA TRP A 67 4.48 -11.01 0.78
C TRP A 67 3.58 -11.43 -0.38
N PRO A 68 2.86 -12.57 -0.27
CA PRO A 68 2.24 -13.18 -1.46
C PRO A 68 0.92 -12.58 -1.91
N THR A 69 0.28 -11.77 -1.09
CA THR A 69 -1.09 -11.32 -1.35
C THR A 69 -1.20 -9.81 -1.44
N TYR A 70 -2.36 -9.32 -1.90
CA TYR A 70 -2.68 -7.90 -1.97
C TYR A 70 -3.92 -7.63 -1.10
N PRO A 71 -4.08 -6.43 -0.58
CA PRO A 71 -3.23 -5.25 -0.78
C PRO A 71 -1.91 -5.33 0.00
N GLN A 72 -0.96 -4.47 -0.38
CA GLN A 72 0.30 -4.30 0.34
C GLN A 72 0.53 -2.82 0.58
N LEU A 73 0.67 -2.44 1.84
CA LEU A 73 0.96 -1.06 2.22
C LEU A 73 2.44 -0.91 2.55
N PHE A 74 3.06 0.12 1.98
CA PHE A 74 4.45 0.48 2.28
C PHE A 74 4.50 1.89 2.85
N VAL A 75 5.32 2.07 3.86
CA VAL A 75 5.60 3.39 4.46
C VAL A 75 7.11 3.57 4.50
N ASN A 76 7.59 4.66 3.93
CA ASN A 76 9.03 4.95 3.82
C ASN A 76 9.80 3.76 3.21
N ALA A 77 9.23 3.19 2.14
CA ALA A 77 9.78 2.05 1.39
C ALA A 77 9.83 0.73 2.16
N GLU A 78 9.20 0.65 3.33
CA GLU A 78 9.15 -0.57 4.12
C GLU A 78 7.74 -1.14 4.13
N LEU A 79 7.63 -2.45 3.96
CA LEU A 79 6.33 -3.14 3.98
C LEU A 79 5.72 -3.08 5.38
N VAL A 80 4.51 -2.54 5.46
CA VAL A 80 3.73 -2.57 6.69
C VAL A 80 2.96 -3.90 6.78
N GLY A 81 2.28 -4.26 5.70
CA GLY A 81 1.53 -5.50 5.63
C GLY A 81 0.31 -5.40 4.74
N GLY A 82 -0.56 -6.38 4.88
CA GLY A 82 -1.82 -6.47 4.14
C GLY A 82 -2.99 -5.89 4.91
N SER A 83 -4.20 -6.24 4.46
CA SER A 83 -5.45 -5.69 4.98
C SER A 83 -5.60 -5.86 6.49
N ASP A 84 -5.35 -7.06 7.00
CA ASP A 84 -5.56 -7.35 8.43
C ASP A 84 -4.67 -6.48 9.32
N ILE A 85 -3.41 -6.34 8.94
CA ILE A 85 -2.45 -5.54 9.70
C ILE A 85 -2.83 -4.07 9.63
N VAL A 86 -3.19 -3.58 8.44
CA VAL A 86 -3.56 -2.17 8.23
C VAL A 86 -4.80 -1.81 9.05
N VAL A 87 -5.82 -2.67 9.03
CA VAL A 87 -7.06 -2.45 9.79
C VAL A 87 -6.78 -2.43 11.29
N GLU A 88 -5.98 -3.37 11.78
CA GLU A 88 -5.64 -3.42 13.20
C GLU A 88 -4.85 -2.20 13.64
N MET A 89 -3.87 -1.78 12.86
CA MET A 89 -3.08 -0.58 13.18
C MET A 89 -3.93 0.69 13.13
N ALA A 90 -4.91 0.75 12.23
CA ALA A 90 -5.83 1.88 12.19
C ALA A 90 -6.69 1.92 13.45
N ARG A 91 -7.16 0.76 13.91
CA ARG A 91 -8.02 0.66 15.08
C ARG A 91 -7.32 1.09 16.37
N ASN A 92 -6.04 0.75 16.51
CA ASN A 92 -5.30 1.03 17.75
C ASN A 92 -4.50 2.35 17.71
N GLY A 93 -4.59 3.12 16.62
CA GLY A 93 -3.90 4.40 16.47
C GLY A 93 -2.47 4.32 15.94
N GLU A 94 -1.92 3.13 15.76
CA GLU A 94 -0.55 2.96 15.29
C GLU A 94 -0.38 3.41 13.84
N LEU A 95 -1.40 3.24 12.99
CA LEU A 95 -1.30 3.60 11.59
C LEU A 95 -1.13 5.11 11.43
N LYS A 96 -1.94 5.89 12.13
CA LYS A 96 -1.86 7.34 12.09
C LYS A 96 -0.51 7.83 12.62
N ALA A 97 -0.03 7.22 13.69
CA ALA A 97 1.28 7.55 14.25
C ALA A 97 2.40 7.25 13.26
N LEU A 98 2.33 6.10 12.59
CA LEU A 98 3.32 5.71 11.57
C LEU A 98 3.30 6.70 10.40
N PHE A 99 2.12 7.07 9.91
CA PHE A 99 1.99 8.02 8.81
C PHE A 99 2.55 9.39 9.19
N ALA A 100 2.40 9.79 10.45
CA ALA A 100 2.92 11.07 10.93
C ALA A 100 4.45 11.14 10.79
N THR A 101 5.16 10.02 10.82
CA THR A 101 6.62 10.00 10.65
C THR A 101 7.05 10.41 9.24
N THR A 102 6.13 10.39 8.26
CA THR A 102 6.44 10.77 6.89
C THR A 102 6.43 12.29 6.68
N GLN A 103 5.96 13.05 7.65
CA GLN A 103 5.75 14.49 7.54
C GLN A 103 6.95 15.30 8.02
N GLY A 104 7.94 14.63 8.52
CA GLY A 104 9.11 15.31 9.04
C GLY A 104 10.19 15.49 8.04
#